data_9285db1e47cc2b73ae57c6e6e362ff57
#
_entry.id   9285db1e47cc2b73ae57c6e6e362ff57
#
_cell.length_a   1.000
_cell.length_b   1.000
_cell.length_c   1.000
_cell.angle_alpha   90.00
_cell.angle_beta   90.00
_cell.angle_gamma   90.00
#
_symmetry.space_group_name_H-M   'P 1'
#
loop_
_entity.id
_entity.type
_entity.pdbx_description
1 polymer ?
#
loop_
_entity_poly.entity_id
_entity_poly.type
_entity_poly.pdbx_seq_one_letter_code
_entity_poly.pdbx_strand_id
1 'polypeptide(L)'
;PFSANAKTVEEIIKGRKAMFSENYQNAKKVSILLKSKRIEEAKPLMKKISDNYKKLLDYFPENTKEGFKTEALPSIWENKDEFNALMQKASDDMIILAKAIETAEDLRAVQKELMWSNCTACHSKFRAPH
;
A
#
# COMPACT_ATOMS: atom_id res chain seq x y z
N PRO A 1 28.47 -1.34 13.41
CA PRO A 1 28.02 -2.49 14.16
C PRO A 1 27.00 -3.30 13.39
N PHE A 2 27.13 -4.55 13.56
CA PHE A 2 26.27 -5.52 12.91
C PHE A 2 24.93 -5.64 13.65
N SER A 3 23.83 -5.64 12.90
CA SER A 3 22.51 -5.84 13.49
C SER A 3 22.09 -7.30 13.34
N ALA A 4 21.81 -7.94 14.46
CA ALA A 4 21.31 -9.33 14.46
C ALA A 4 19.92 -9.42 13.83
N ASN A 5 19.20 -8.28 13.72
CA ASN A 5 17.86 -8.21 13.17
C ASN A 5 17.80 -7.75 11.70
N ALA A 6 18.99 -7.61 11.06
CA ALA A 6 19.05 -7.22 9.66
C ALA A 6 18.39 -8.31 8.80
N LYS A 7 17.47 -7.89 7.92
CA LYS A 7 16.74 -8.80 7.05
C LYS A 7 17.58 -9.16 5.81
N THR A 8 17.41 -10.40 5.34
CA THR A 8 18.00 -10.83 4.08
C THR A 8 17.23 -10.26 2.90
N VAL A 9 17.82 -10.30 1.70
CA VAL A 9 17.15 -9.88 0.47
C VAL A 9 15.84 -10.65 0.29
N GLU A 10 15.87 -11.97 0.53
CA GLU A 10 14.67 -12.80 0.42
C GLU A 10 13.58 -12.36 1.38
N GLU A 11 13.92 -12.11 2.64
CA GLU A 11 12.97 -11.66 3.65
C GLU A 11 12.35 -10.31 3.28
N ILE A 12 13.15 -9.40 2.74
CA ILE A 12 12.66 -8.08 2.34
C ILE A 12 11.68 -8.19 1.16
N ILE A 13 12.06 -8.93 0.11
CA ILE A 13 11.20 -9.07 -1.07
C ILE A 13 9.91 -9.81 -0.72
N LYS A 14 10.00 -10.91 0.01
CA LYS A 14 8.81 -11.66 0.43
C LYS A 14 7.96 -10.85 1.39
N GLY A 15 8.58 -10.08 2.28
CA GLY A 15 7.88 -9.24 3.23
C GLY A 15 7.08 -8.13 2.55
N ARG A 16 7.66 -7.45 1.56
CA ARG A 16 6.93 -6.40 0.86
C ARG A 16 5.79 -6.98 0.02
N LYS A 17 6.00 -8.14 -0.60
CA LYS A 17 4.93 -8.83 -1.35
C LYS A 17 3.77 -9.19 -0.42
N ALA A 18 4.06 -9.70 0.78
CA ALA A 18 3.04 -10.05 1.76
C ALA A 18 2.26 -8.81 2.23
N MET A 19 2.94 -7.68 2.45
CA MET A 19 2.27 -6.45 2.86
C MET A 19 1.35 -5.90 1.76
N PHE A 20 1.76 -5.94 0.50
CA PHE A 20 0.90 -5.52 -0.60
C PHE A 20 -0.31 -6.45 -0.75
N SER A 21 -0.10 -7.77 -0.59
CA SER A 21 -1.20 -8.73 -0.64
C SER A 21 -2.19 -8.47 0.49
N GLU A 22 -1.70 -8.24 1.70
CA GLU A 22 -2.56 -7.91 2.84
C GLU A 22 -3.33 -6.61 2.59
N ASN A 23 -2.68 -5.59 2.03
CA ASN A 23 -3.34 -4.33 1.70
C ASN A 23 -4.49 -4.55 0.72
N TYR A 24 -4.27 -5.36 -0.30
CA TYR A 24 -5.30 -5.66 -1.28
C TYR A 24 -6.48 -6.40 -0.64
N GLN A 25 -6.21 -7.41 0.18
CA GLN A 25 -7.26 -8.14 0.88
C GLN A 25 -8.05 -7.23 1.82
N ASN A 26 -7.35 -6.37 2.56
CA ASN A 26 -8.02 -5.42 3.45
C ASN A 26 -8.82 -4.38 2.67
N ALA A 27 -8.31 -3.92 1.52
CA ALA A 27 -9.05 -2.98 0.67
C ALA A 27 -10.36 -3.59 0.17
N LYS A 28 -10.35 -4.88 -0.21
CA LYS A 28 -11.58 -5.57 -0.62
C LYS A 28 -12.56 -5.68 0.54
N LYS A 29 -12.07 -5.98 1.75
CA LYS A 29 -12.92 -6.04 2.93
C LYS A 29 -13.54 -4.68 3.24
N VAL A 30 -12.76 -3.60 3.10
CA VAL A 30 -13.27 -2.24 3.25
C VAL A 30 -14.42 -1.99 2.27
N SER A 31 -14.26 -2.39 1.00
CA SER A 31 -15.31 -2.22 -0.01
C SER A 31 -16.62 -2.90 0.43
N ILE A 32 -16.52 -4.12 0.94
CA ILE A 32 -17.69 -4.87 1.42
C ILE A 32 -18.34 -4.17 2.60
N LEU A 33 -17.53 -3.73 3.57
CA LEU A 33 -18.03 -3.07 4.77
C LEU A 33 -18.70 -1.73 4.44
N LEU A 34 -18.12 -0.93 3.55
CA LEU A 34 -18.70 0.35 3.15
C LEU A 34 -20.01 0.15 2.38
N LYS A 35 -20.09 -0.89 1.56
CA LYS A 35 -21.32 -1.23 0.85
C LYS A 35 -22.46 -1.54 1.82
N SER A 36 -22.14 -2.13 2.97
CA SER A 36 -23.09 -2.44 4.03
C SER A 36 -23.19 -1.32 5.07
N LYS A 37 -22.54 -0.19 4.84
CA LYS A 37 -22.50 0.97 5.74
C LYS A 37 -21.97 0.65 7.14
N ARG A 38 -21.07 -0.32 7.23
CA ARG A 38 -20.43 -0.73 8.48
C ARG A 38 -19.13 0.08 8.67
N ILE A 39 -19.31 1.36 8.85
CA ILE A 39 -18.21 2.37 8.84
C ILE A 39 -17.17 2.09 9.93
N GLU A 40 -17.60 1.85 11.16
CA GLU A 40 -16.66 1.67 12.27
C GLU A 40 -15.81 0.42 12.14
N GLU A 41 -16.31 -0.62 11.47
CA GLU A 41 -15.54 -1.83 11.25
C GLU A 41 -14.53 -1.67 10.13
N ALA A 42 -14.75 -0.73 9.21
CA ALA A 42 -13.82 -0.46 8.11
C ALA A 42 -12.57 0.31 8.57
N LYS A 43 -12.70 1.17 9.59
CA LYS A 43 -11.62 2.04 10.03
C LYS A 43 -10.33 1.32 10.44
N PRO A 44 -10.38 0.24 11.27
CA PRO A 44 -9.15 -0.47 11.63
C PRO A 44 -8.43 -1.07 10.43
N LEU A 45 -9.16 -1.48 9.40
CA LEU A 45 -8.56 -2.04 8.18
C LEU A 45 -7.82 -0.96 7.41
N MET A 46 -8.39 0.24 7.32
CA MET A 46 -7.72 1.38 6.67
C MET A 46 -6.47 1.80 7.44
N LYS A 47 -6.53 1.79 8.78
CA LYS A 47 -5.36 2.05 9.61
C LYS A 47 -4.25 1.06 9.32
N LYS A 48 -4.58 -0.23 9.19
CA LYS A 48 -3.60 -1.27 8.88
C LYS A 48 -2.98 -1.06 7.51
N ILE A 49 -3.78 -0.70 6.52
CA ILE A 49 -3.27 -0.38 5.18
C ILE A 49 -2.30 0.80 5.25
N SER A 50 -2.68 1.86 5.96
CA SER A 50 -1.83 3.03 6.15
C SER A 50 -0.49 2.66 6.79
N ASP A 51 -0.52 1.87 7.86
CA ASP A 51 0.69 1.44 8.56
C ASP A 51 1.59 0.59 7.66
N ASN A 52 1.01 -0.28 6.85
CA ASN A 52 1.77 -1.10 5.92
C ASN A 52 2.48 -0.23 4.86
N TYR A 53 1.82 0.80 4.33
CA TYR A 53 2.46 1.70 3.38
C TYR A 53 3.65 2.43 4.00
N LYS A 54 3.56 2.82 5.25
CA LYS A 54 4.68 3.45 5.95
C LYS A 54 5.86 2.49 6.11
N LYS A 55 5.58 1.26 6.50
CA LYS A 55 6.61 0.22 6.62
C LYS A 55 7.27 -0.06 5.27
N LEU A 56 6.47 -0.08 4.21
CA LEU A 56 6.94 -0.38 2.86
C LEU A 56 7.95 0.63 2.34
N LEU A 57 8.00 1.84 2.89
CA LEU A 57 9.04 2.82 2.52
C LEU A 57 10.45 2.27 2.74
N ASP A 58 10.63 1.37 3.70
CA ASP A 58 11.92 0.78 4.03
C ASP A 58 12.15 -0.59 3.37
N TYR A 59 11.29 -1.01 2.46
CA TYR A 59 11.34 -2.34 1.87
C TYR A 59 11.81 -2.35 0.41
N PHE A 60 12.44 -1.28 -0.06
CA PHE A 60 12.97 -1.19 -1.43
C PHE A 60 14.43 -0.73 -1.47
N PRO A 61 15.33 -1.39 -0.68
CA PRO A 61 16.75 -1.06 -0.77
C PRO A 61 17.32 -1.51 -2.12
N GLU A 62 18.47 -0.95 -2.49
CA GLU A 62 19.11 -1.15 -3.78
C GLU A 62 19.36 -2.62 -4.13
N ASN A 63 19.63 -3.45 -3.15
CA ASN A 63 19.96 -4.86 -3.37
C ASN A 63 18.74 -5.77 -3.50
N THR A 64 17.54 -5.22 -3.68
CA THR A 64 16.29 -6.01 -3.79
C THR A 64 15.57 -5.81 -5.12
N LYS A 65 16.31 -5.44 -6.17
CA LYS A 65 15.72 -5.19 -7.49
C LYS A 65 15.31 -6.44 -8.22
N GLU A 66 15.91 -7.57 -7.92
CA GLU A 66 15.72 -8.82 -8.64
C GLU A 66 15.57 -10.01 -7.70
N GLY A 67 14.96 -11.06 -8.20
CA GLY A 67 14.87 -12.33 -7.50
C GLY A 67 13.55 -12.53 -6.76
N PHE A 68 13.35 -13.77 -6.30
CA PHE A 68 12.20 -14.17 -5.49
C PHE A 68 10.84 -13.76 -6.08
N LYS A 69 10.75 -13.78 -7.41
CA LYS A 69 9.54 -13.44 -8.18
C LYS A 69 9.05 -12.02 -7.92
N THR A 70 9.97 -11.09 -7.68
CA THR A 70 9.60 -9.69 -7.50
C THR A 70 8.99 -9.14 -8.80
N GLU A 71 7.93 -8.37 -8.65
CA GLU A 71 7.29 -7.66 -9.75
C GLU A 71 7.66 -6.18 -9.77
N ALA A 72 8.52 -5.76 -8.83
CA ALA A 72 8.99 -4.39 -8.75
C ALA A 72 9.85 -4.07 -9.98
N LEU A 73 9.55 -2.95 -10.63
CA LEU A 73 10.27 -2.53 -11.83
C LEU A 73 11.47 -1.66 -11.47
N PRO A 74 12.52 -1.63 -12.31
CA PRO A 74 13.68 -0.76 -12.10
C PRO A 74 13.33 0.71 -11.94
N SER A 75 12.21 1.15 -12.51
CA SER A 75 11.73 2.53 -12.41
C SER A 75 11.58 3.01 -10.96
N ILE A 76 11.35 2.09 -10.02
CA ILE A 76 11.26 2.42 -8.59
C ILE A 76 12.56 3.11 -8.13
N TRP A 77 13.70 2.52 -8.48
CA TRP A 77 15.00 3.03 -8.04
C TRP A 77 15.48 4.19 -8.88
N GLU A 78 15.05 4.25 -10.13
CA GLU A 78 15.34 5.39 -11.03
C GLU A 78 14.56 6.64 -10.65
N ASN A 79 13.39 6.47 -10.01
CA ASN A 79 12.49 7.54 -9.60
C ASN A 79 12.09 7.38 -8.14
N LYS A 80 13.07 7.17 -7.26
CA LYS A 80 12.81 6.79 -5.86
C LYS A 80 12.01 7.84 -5.09
N ASP A 81 12.27 9.12 -5.33
CA ASP A 81 11.55 10.19 -4.66
C ASP A 81 10.06 10.19 -5.05
N GLU A 82 9.76 10.00 -6.34
CA GLU A 82 8.38 9.89 -6.81
C GLU A 82 7.69 8.67 -6.22
N PHE A 83 8.40 7.52 -6.22
CA PHE A 83 7.87 6.29 -5.64
C PHE A 83 7.55 6.46 -4.15
N ASN A 84 8.48 7.02 -3.40
CA ASN A 84 8.29 7.27 -1.97
C ASN A 84 7.12 8.24 -1.71
N ALA A 85 6.99 9.27 -2.56
CA ALA A 85 5.90 10.23 -2.44
C ALA A 85 4.54 9.55 -2.68
N LEU A 86 4.45 8.63 -3.65
CA LEU A 86 3.22 7.87 -3.90
C LEU A 86 2.88 6.95 -2.72
N MET A 87 3.88 6.30 -2.13
CA MET A 87 3.67 5.44 -0.96
C MET A 87 3.18 6.26 0.24
N GLN A 88 3.79 7.42 0.46
CA GLN A 88 3.38 8.30 1.55
C GLN A 88 1.97 8.83 1.30
N LYS A 89 1.65 9.22 0.08
CA LYS A 89 0.30 9.65 -0.28
C LYS A 89 -0.71 8.55 -0.03
N ALA A 90 -0.39 7.32 -0.41
CA ALA A 90 -1.28 6.18 -0.19
C ALA A 90 -1.54 5.96 1.31
N SER A 91 -0.51 6.08 2.13
CA SER A 91 -0.65 5.99 3.58
C SER A 91 -1.55 7.11 4.12
N ASP A 92 -1.28 8.35 3.72
CA ASP A 92 -2.03 9.52 4.20
C ASP A 92 -3.49 9.47 3.74
N ASP A 93 -3.74 9.04 2.50
CA ASP A 93 -5.09 8.97 1.96
C ASP A 93 -5.96 7.96 2.70
N MET A 94 -5.37 6.91 3.28
CA MET A 94 -6.13 5.96 4.11
C MET A 94 -6.64 6.62 5.38
N ILE A 95 -5.86 7.50 5.98
CA ILE A 95 -6.29 8.24 7.18
C ILE A 95 -7.38 9.27 6.79
N ILE A 96 -7.20 9.94 5.66
CA ILE A 96 -8.19 10.88 5.13
C ILE A 96 -9.50 10.14 4.82
N LEU A 97 -9.41 8.96 4.21
CA LEU A 97 -10.59 8.16 3.90
C LEU A 97 -11.34 7.74 5.16
N ALA A 98 -10.61 7.29 6.18
CA ALA A 98 -11.22 6.89 7.46
C ALA A 98 -12.04 8.02 8.07
N LYS A 99 -11.62 9.27 7.85
CA LYS A 99 -12.37 10.44 8.30
C LYS A 99 -13.53 10.76 7.34
N ALA A 100 -13.26 10.73 6.05
CA ALA A 100 -14.25 11.12 5.03
C ALA A 100 -15.49 10.22 5.03
N ILE A 101 -15.35 8.93 5.33
CA ILE A 101 -16.49 8.02 5.32
C ILE A 101 -17.50 8.29 6.43
N GLU A 102 -17.13 9.08 7.43
CA GLU A 102 -18.05 9.45 8.52
C GLU A 102 -19.19 10.33 8.00
N THR A 103 -18.94 11.13 6.97
CA THR A 103 -19.92 12.11 6.46
C THR A 103 -20.17 12.04 4.95
N ALA A 104 -19.44 11.19 4.22
CA ALA A 104 -19.58 11.11 2.77
C ALA A 104 -20.96 10.57 2.37
N GLU A 105 -21.58 11.18 1.36
CA GLU A 105 -22.82 10.70 0.79
C GLU A 105 -22.58 9.51 -0.11
N ASP A 106 -21.50 9.56 -0.91
CA ASP A 106 -21.13 8.48 -1.82
C ASP A 106 -19.85 7.81 -1.35
N LEU A 107 -20.01 6.76 -0.54
CA LEU A 107 -18.88 6.03 0.05
C LEU A 107 -18.03 5.37 -1.02
N ARG A 108 -18.63 4.90 -2.10
CA ARG A 108 -17.90 4.23 -3.18
C ARG A 108 -17.00 5.22 -3.93
N ALA A 109 -17.51 6.43 -4.15
CA ALA A 109 -16.74 7.46 -4.85
C ALA A 109 -15.51 7.89 -4.06
N VAL A 110 -15.65 8.14 -2.75
CA VAL A 110 -14.50 8.54 -1.94
C VAL A 110 -13.50 7.39 -1.78
N GLN A 111 -13.97 6.15 -1.71
CA GLN A 111 -13.06 5.00 -1.67
C GLN A 111 -12.27 4.89 -2.98
N LYS A 112 -12.92 5.06 -4.12
CA LYS A 112 -12.25 5.03 -5.41
C LYS A 112 -11.17 6.11 -5.49
N GLU A 113 -11.49 7.32 -5.08
CA GLU A 113 -10.57 8.45 -5.14
C GLU A 113 -9.38 8.30 -4.19
N LEU A 114 -9.61 7.88 -2.96
CA LEU A 114 -8.58 7.89 -1.91
C LEU A 114 -7.89 6.53 -1.71
N MET A 115 -8.43 5.45 -2.23
CA MET A 115 -7.83 4.12 -2.07
C MET A 115 -7.43 3.50 -3.41
N TRP A 116 -8.39 3.18 -4.27
CA TRP A 116 -8.10 2.44 -5.50
C TRP A 116 -7.27 3.22 -6.51
N SER A 117 -7.40 4.54 -6.55
CA SER A 117 -6.59 5.38 -7.44
C SER A 117 -5.11 5.29 -7.12
N ASN A 118 -4.76 5.12 -5.85
CA ASN A 118 -3.35 4.98 -5.44
C ASN A 118 -2.78 3.65 -5.92
N CYS A 119 -3.58 2.57 -5.89
CA CYS A 119 -3.15 1.28 -6.42
C CYS A 119 -2.82 1.40 -7.90
N THR A 120 -3.70 2.03 -8.67
CA THR A 120 -3.52 2.21 -10.11
C THR A 120 -2.32 3.10 -10.43
N ALA A 121 -2.18 4.21 -9.72
CA ALA A 121 -1.10 5.18 -9.97
C ALA A 121 0.29 4.53 -9.81
N CYS A 122 0.45 3.70 -8.78
CA CYS A 122 1.71 3.00 -8.53
C CYS A 122 1.92 1.88 -9.57
N HIS A 123 0.90 1.05 -9.78
CA HIS A 123 1.01 -0.13 -10.64
C HIS A 123 1.25 0.23 -12.10
N SER A 124 0.81 1.38 -12.57
CA SER A 124 1.01 1.79 -13.95
C SER A 124 2.48 2.09 -14.28
N LYS A 125 3.32 2.33 -13.28
CA LYS A 125 4.71 2.75 -13.50
C LYS A 125 5.75 1.86 -12.80
N PHE A 126 5.42 1.31 -11.65
CA PHE A 126 6.40 0.71 -10.75
C PHE A 126 6.26 -0.81 -10.55
N ARG A 127 5.24 -1.41 -11.11
CA ARG A 127 5.02 -2.85 -11.01
C ARG A 127 4.83 -3.46 -12.39
N ALA A 128 5.36 -4.69 -12.57
CA ALA A 128 5.16 -5.43 -13.82
C ALA A 128 3.66 -5.64 -14.08
N PRO A 129 3.20 -5.52 -15.34
CA PRO A 129 1.80 -5.76 -15.67
C PRO A 129 1.40 -7.21 -15.43
N HIS A 130 0.15 -7.40 -15.07
CA HIS A 130 -0.44 -8.72 -14.88
C HIS A 130 -1.21 -9.16 -16.11
#